data_21a062ad1e268e95710f5e363f400379
#
_entry.id   21a062ad1e268e95710f5e363f400379
#
_cell.length_a   1.000
_cell.length_b   1.000
_cell.length_c   1.000
_cell.angle_alpha   90.00
_cell.angle_beta   90.00
_cell.angle_gamma   90.00
#
_symmetry.space_group_name_H-M   'P 1'
#
loop_
_entity.id
_entity.type
_entity.pdbx_description
1 polymer ?
#
loop_
_entity_poly.entity_id
_entity_poly.type
_entity_poly.pdbx_seq_one_letter_code
_entity_poly.pdbx_strand_id
1 'polypeptide(L)'
;APDLAWDTAVRRNTVWVKLQDKTTGDVFFYFSTHLDHKGVLARAEGARINVQKMQEIADGYPAIIVGDFNAYYSEKAMYNTFNAYLDDSRKVTQTAPVGPGTTFAQWNPAVTGGEPIDYVFCERVNVLSYETITEDFGRGITPSDHLPILITCTFKDNLERGKWYVSTTPSAVPDGSKNAPFNNLQEAIDVASKQDTIFMTEGVFYPVETSSHA
;
A
#
# COMPACT_ATOMS: atom_id res chain seq x y z
N ALA A 1 -18.92 14.32 6.33
CA ALA A 1 -18.53 15.38 5.40
C ALA A 1 -17.20 15.93 5.90
N PRO A 2 -16.18 16.14 5.03
CA PRO A 2 -14.99 16.85 5.47
C PRO A 2 -15.41 18.20 6.02
N ASP A 3 -15.02 18.46 7.24
CA ASP A 3 -15.23 19.73 7.86
C ASP A 3 -14.46 20.76 7.05
N LEU A 4 -15.08 21.89 6.70
CA LEU A 4 -14.39 23.04 6.10
C LEU A 4 -13.35 23.66 7.05
N ALA A 5 -13.19 23.10 8.27
CA ALA A 5 -12.14 23.44 9.20
C ALA A 5 -10.72 23.05 8.73
N TRP A 6 -10.61 22.13 7.78
CA TRP A 6 -9.33 21.87 7.12
C TRP A 6 -9.14 22.90 6.00
N ASP A 7 -7.90 23.23 5.68
CA ASP A 7 -7.50 24.19 4.64
C ASP A 7 -7.88 23.75 3.20
N THR A 8 -8.99 23.01 3.08
CA THR A 8 -9.43 22.37 1.82
C THR A 8 -9.93 23.38 0.80
N ALA A 9 -9.50 23.24 -0.46
CA ALA A 9 -10.02 24.02 -1.57
C ALA A 9 -11.33 23.43 -2.13
N VAL A 10 -11.44 22.10 -2.15
CA VAL A 10 -12.59 21.39 -2.68
C VAL A 10 -12.89 20.13 -1.85
N ARG A 11 -14.14 19.68 -1.87
CA ARG A 11 -14.50 18.42 -1.23
C ARG A 11 -13.91 17.26 -2.03
N ARG A 12 -13.31 16.31 -1.32
CA ARG A 12 -12.74 15.08 -1.90
C ARG A 12 -13.43 13.85 -1.31
N ASN A 13 -13.39 12.77 -2.06
CA ASN A 13 -13.89 11.47 -1.62
C ASN A 13 -12.93 10.36 -2.05
N THR A 14 -13.11 9.20 -1.45
CA THR A 14 -12.48 7.95 -1.86
C THR A 14 -13.58 6.95 -2.12
N VAL A 15 -13.49 6.25 -3.24
CA VAL A 15 -14.39 5.14 -3.59
C VAL A 15 -13.61 3.84 -3.49
N TRP A 16 -14.32 2.75 -3.25
CA TRP A 16 -13.70 1.42 -3.17
C TRP A 16 -14.62 0.32 -3.69
N VAL A 17 -14.00 -0.79 -4.10
CA VAL A 17 -14.69 -2.01 -4.51
C VAL A 17 -13.96 -3.23 -3.95
N LYS A 18 -14.69 -4.29 -3.65
CA LYS A 18 -14.18 -5.63 -3.41
C LYS A 18 -14.20 -6.38 -4.72
N LEU A 19 -13.07 -6.93 -5.13
CA LEU A 19 -12.89 -7.63 -6.40
C LEU A 19 -12.41 -9.05 -6.14
N GLN A 20 -12.62 -9.92 -7.14
CA GLN A 20 -12.08 -11.27 -7.15
C GLN A 20 -11.45 -11.53 -8.51
N ASP A 21 -10.19 -11.98 -8.52
CA ASP A 21 -9.55 -12.46 -9.72
C ASP A 21 -10.26 -13.74 -10.22
N LYS A 22 -10.65 -13.73 -11.49
CA LYS A 22 -11.42 -14.85 -12.07
C LYS A 22 -10.57 -16.10 -12.33
N THR A 23 -9.26 -15.93 -12.40
CA THR A 23 -8.32 -17.02 -12.72
C THR A 23 -7.81 -17.69 -11.44
N THR A 24 -7.37 -16.89 -10.48
CA THR A 24 -6.78 -17.38 -9.23
C THR A 24 -7.80 -17.56 -8.11
N GLY A 25 -8.90 -16.80 -8.15
CA GLY A 25 -9.89 -16.74 -7.08
C GLY A 25 -9.51 -15.76 -5.96
N ASP A 26 -8.37 -15.10 -6.05
CA ASP A 26 -7.89 -14.14 -5.06
C ASP A 26 -8.86 -12.98 -4.89
N VAL A 27 -9.16 -12.67 -3.64
CA VAL A 27 -10.01 -11.53 -3.28
C VAL A 27 -9.13 -10.38 -2.84
N PHE A 28 -9.41 -9.20 -3.35
CA PHE A 28 -8.69 -7.99 -3.00
C PHE A 28 -9.60 -6.77 -3.00
N PHE A 29 -9.14 -5.68 -2.35
CA PHE A 29 -9.85 -4.41 -2.32
C PHE A 29 -9.11 -3.35 -3.13
N TYR A 30 -9.85 -2.56 -3.89
CA TYR A 30 -9.31 -1.50 -4.70
C TYR A 30 -9.96 -0.18 -4.32
N PHE A 31 -9.14 0.81 -3.99
CA PHE A 31 -9.53 2.15 -3.58
C PHE A 31 -9.03 3.17 -4.59
N SER A 32 -9.83 4.18 -4.87
CA SER A 32 -9.42 5.31 -5.71
C SER A 32 -9.73 6.61 -4.99
N THR A 33 -8.73 7.49 -4.92
CA THR A 33 -8.81 8.77 -4.23
C THR A 33 -8.26 9.91 -5.09
N HIS A 34 -8.65 11.14 -4.75
CA HIS A 34 -8.04 12.35 -5.28
C HIS A 34 -7.97 13.36 -4.13
N LEU A 35 -6.79 13.57 -3.56
CA LEU A 35 -6.61 14.45 -2.42
C LEU A 35 -6.66 15.93 -2.83
N ASP A 36 -6.74 16.84 -1.83
CA ASP A 36 -6.88 18.27 -2.09
C ASP A 36 -5.61 18.87 -2.71
N HIS A 37 -5.76 19.69 -3.74
CA HIS A 37 -4.64 20.28 -4.50
C HIS A 37 -4.01 21.50 -3.81
N LYS A 38 -4.62 22.06 -2.76
CA LYS A 38 -4.09 23.22 -2.02
C LYS A 38 -3.81 22.93 -0.56
N GLY A 39 -4.76 22.28 0.13
CA GLY A 39 -4.73 22.10 1.57
C GLY A 39 -3.72 21.04 2.02
N VAL A 40 -2.64 21.46 2.66
CA VAL A 40 -1.62 20.55 3.23
C VAL A 40 -2.20 19.75 4.38
N LEU A 41 -2.94 20.41 5.28
CA LEU A 41 -3.64 19.75 6.38
C LEU A 41 -4.73 18.82 5.86
N ALA A 42 -5.49 19.24 4.84
CA ALA A 42 -6.52 18.42 4.22
C ALA A 42 -5.94 17.13 3.59
N ARG A 43 -4.75 17.19 2.97
CA ARG A 43 -4.05 16.00 2.47
C ARG A 43 -3.57 15.09 3.60
N ALA A 44 -2.98 15.66 4.66
CA ALA A 44 -2.51 14.88 5.80
C ALA A 44 -3.65 14.13 6.50
N GLU A 45 -4.77 14.82 6.78
CA GLU A 45 -5.95 14.21 7.39
C GLU A 45 -6.66 13.25 6.43
N GLY A 46 -6.72 13.58 5.14
CA GLY A 46 -7.21 12.69 4.09
C GLY A 46 -6.42 11.38 4.02
N ALA A 47 -5.09 11.46 4.14
CA ALA A 47 -4.22 10.29 4.21
C ALA A 47 -4.55 9.41 5.43
N ARG A 48 -4.65 10.02 6.62
CA ARG A 48 -4.99 9.31 7.86
C ARG A 48 -6.34 8.58 7.77
N ILE A 49 -7.36 9.25 7.23
CA ILE A 49 -8.69 8.65 7.06
C ILE A 49 -8.65 7.50 6.04
N ASN A 50 -7.94 7.69 4.92
CA ASN A 50 -7.82 6.65 3.90
C ASN A 50 -7.15 5.39 4.47
N VAL A 51 -6.02 5.52 5.15
CA VAL A 51 -5.32 4.38 5.78
C VAL A 51 -6.22 3.68 6.79
N GLN A 52 -6.83 4.44 7.71
CA GLN A 52 -7.75 3.87 8.70
C GLN A 52 -8.90 3.10 8.02
N LYS A 53 -9.53 3.69 6.99
CA LYS A 53 -10.65 3.05 6.30
C LYS A 53 -10.24 1.87 5.44
N MET A 54 -9.05 1.90 4.84
CA MET A 54 -8.51 0.72 4.15
C MET A 54 -8.33 -0.45 5.11
N GLN A 55 -7.72 -0.23 6.28
CA GLN A 55 -7.54 -1.27 7.29
C GLN A 55 -8.88 -1.83 7.81
N GLU A 56 -9.87 -0.95 8.06
CA GLU A 56 -11.21 -1.38 8.51
C GLU A 56 -11.96 -2.18 7.42
N ILE A 57 -11.89 -1.75 6.15
CA ILE A 57 -12.69 -2.29 5.05
C ILE A 57 -12.04 -3.54 4.44
N ALA A 58 -10.72 -3.48 4.20
CA ALA A 58 -10.01 -4.62 3.61
C ALA A 58 -9.80 -5.76 4.61
N ASP A 59 -9.73 -5.44 5.90
CA ASP A 59 -9.71 -6.41 7.01
C ASP A 59 -8.72 -7.58 6.80
N GLY A 60 -7.47 -7.23 6.44
CA GLY A 60 -6.39 -8.19 6.20
C GLY A 60 -6.34 -8.80 4.80
N TYR A 61 -7.29 -8.51 3.94
CA TYR A 61 -7.18 -8.86 2.51
C TYR A 61 -6.17 -7.96 1.80
N PRO A 62 -5.59 -8.41 0.69
CA PRO A 62 -4.81 -7.54 -0.18
C PRO A 62 -5.59 -6.30 -0.56
N ALA A 63 -4.93 -5.15 -0.51
CA ALA A 63 -5.56 -3.87 -0.79
C ALA A 63 -4.63 -2.94 -1.58
N ILE A 64 -5.20 -2.20 -2.51
CA ILE A 64 -4.50 -1.23 -3.34
C ILE A 64 -5.27 0.09 -3.27
N ILE A 65 -4.58 1.19 -3.04
CA ILE A 65 -5.12 2.54 -3.20
C ILE A 65 -4.34 3.30 -4.26
N VAL A 66 -5.07 3.90 -5.18
CA VAL A 66 -4.53 4.67 -6.30
C VAL A 66 -5.14 6.05 -6.40
N GLY A 67 -4.49 6.95 -7.11
CA GLY A 67 -5.04 8.24 -7.47
C GLY A 67 -4.03 9.36 -7.50
N ASP A 68 -4.54 10.58 -7.67
CA ASP A 68 -3.80 11.82 -7.53
C ASP A 68 -3.82 12.26 -6.05
N PHE A 69 -2.66 12.20 -5.42
CA PHE A 69 -2.50 12.60 -4.01
C PHE A 69 -2.10 14.09 -3.88
N ASN A 70 -1.86 14.77 -5.00
CA ASN A 70 -1.49 16.18 -5.07
C ASN A 70 -0.31 16.57 -4.16
N ALA A 71 0.61 15.66 -3.93
CA ALA A 71 1.75 15.86 -3.04
C ALA A 71 2.96 15.06 -3.49
N TYR A 72 4.13 15.68 -3.44
CA TYR A 72 5.41 15.03 -3.69
C TYR A 72 5.91 14.26 -2.46
N TYR A 73 6.96 13.43 -2.61
CA TYR A 73 7.63 12.77 -1.48
C TYR A 73 8.10 13.73 -0.39
N SER A 74 8.37 14.99 -0.75
CA SER A 74 8.77 16.04 0.19
C SER A 74 7.66 16.44 1.17
N GLU A 75 6.38 16.22 0.83
CA GLU A 75 5.26 16.45 1.75
C GLU A 75 5.09 15.27 2.71
N LYS A 76 5.94 15.26 3.73
CA LYS A 76 6.10 14.12 4.65
C LYS A 76 4.84 13.73 5.41
N ALA A 77 3.97 14.69 5.74
CA ALA A 77 2.76 14.39 6.52
C ALA A 77 1.81 13.46 5.77
N MET A 78 1.58 13.69 4.47
CA MET A 78 0.79 12.81 3.63
C MET A 78 1.53 11.50 3.34
N TYR A 79 2.75 11.61 2.76
CA TYR A 79 3.49 10.45 2.27
C TYR A 79 3.82 9.44 3.38
N ASN A 80 4.36 9.91 4.51
CA ASN A 80 4.74 9.04 5.61
C ASN A 80 3.53 8.36 6.26
N THR A 81 2.35 9.00 6.25
CA THR A 81 1.12 8.38 6.76
C THR A 81 0.75 7.15 5.95
N PHE A 82 0.79 7.22 4.61
CA PHE A 82 0.56 6.05 3.79
C PHE A 82 1.69 5.02 3.93
N ASN A 83 2.95 5.48 3.83
CA ASN A 83 4.11 4.58 3.81
C ASN A 83 4.40 3.90 5.17
N ALA A 84 3.79 4.37 6.27
CA ALA A 84 3.85 3.69 7.57
C ALA A 84 3.03 2.39 7.63
N TYR A 85 2.06 2.23 6.76
CA TYR A 85 1.11 1.10 6.77
C TYR A 85 1.02 0.37 5.42
N LEU A 86 1.42 1.03 4.35
CA LEU A 86 1.31 0.53 2.97
C LEU A 86 2.66 0.67 2.26
N ASP A 87 2.90 -0.21 1.33
CA ASP A 87 4.05 -0.17 0.45
C ASP A 87 3.82 0.78 -0.72
N ASP A 88 4.73 1.72 -0.98
CA ASP A 88 4.79 2.46 -2.24
C ASP A 88 5.26 1.53 -3.36
N SER A 89 4.38 1.22 -4.31
CA SER A 89 4.65 0.26 -5.38
C SER A 89 5.90 0.60 -6.21
N ARG A 90 6.21 1.89 -6.40
CA ARG A 90 7.42 2.32 -7.09
C ARG A 90 8.70 2.01 -6.31
N LYS A 91 8.62 1.94 -4.98
CA LYS A 91 9.78 1.68 -4.11
C LYS A 91 10.03 0.20 -3.87
N VAL A 92 8.96 -0.61 -3.87
CA VAL A 92 9.03 -2.04 -3.53
C VAL A 92 9.00 -2.97 -4.74
N THR A 93 8.88 -2.43 -5.94
CA THR A 93 8.87 -3.23 -7.18
C THR A 93 10.13 -4.08 -7.32
N GLN A 94 9.97 -5.34 -7.75
CA GLN A 94 11.06 -6.31 -7.90
C GLN A 94 12.00 -5.97 -9.06
N THR A 95 11.49 -5.33 -10.11
CA THR A 95 12.29 -4.83 -11.23
C THR A 95 12.47 -3.32 -11.12
N ALA A 96 13.53 -2.78 -11.69
CA ALA A 96 13.73 -1.33 -11.72
C ALA A 96 12.52 -0.63 -12.35
N PRO A 97 11.98 0.44 -11.74
CA PRO A 97 10.87 1.20 -12.30
C PRO A 97 11.20 1.74 -13.69
N VAL A 98 10.24 1.62 -14.61
CA VAL A 98 10.36 2.14 -15.98
C VAL A 98 9.65 3.49 -16.08
N GLY A 99 10.13 4.36 -16.95
CA GLY A 99 9.58 5.70 -17.19
C GLY A 99 10.05 6.76 -16.18
N PRO A 100 9.59 8.01 -16.33
CA PRO A 100 9.98 9.14 -15.49
C PRO A 100 9.57 8.97 -14.02
N GLY A 101 10.22 9.73 -13.13
CA GLY A 101 9.84 9.80 -11.72
C GLY A 101 8.55 10.59 -11.52
N THR A 102 8.33 11.63 -12.32
CA THR A 102 7.10 12.41 -12.25
C THR A 102 5.93 11.69 -12.90
N THR A 103 4.74 11.92 -12.35
CA THR A 103 3.47 11.53 -12.96
C THR A 103 2.69 12.74 -13.49
N PHE A 104 3.17 13.96 -13.25
CA PHE A 104 2.59 15.19 -13.77
C PHE A 104 3.47 15.77 -14.88
N ALA A 105 3.11 15.45 -16.12
CA ALA A 105 3.89 15.76 -17.31
C ALA A 105 3.52 17.09 -18.00
N GLN A 106 2.39 17.69 -17.63
CA GLN A 106 1.88 18.90 -18.28
C GLN A 106 1.78 18.75 -19.82
N TRP A 107 1.27 17.61 -20.27
CA TRP A 107 1.09 17.23 -21.69
C TRP A 107 2.39 16.94 -22.46
N ASN A 108 3.53 16.89 -21.79
CA ASN A 108 4.84 16.66 -22.42
C ASN A 108 5.26 15.18 -22.34
N PRO A 109 5.24 14.42 -23.46
CA PRO A 109 5.65 13.00 -23.44
C PRO A 109 7.16 12.81 -23.23
N ALA A 110 7.96 13.86 -23.44
CA ALA A 110 9.42 13.80 -23.30
C ALA A 110 9.90 14.14 -21.87
N VAL A 111 8.99 14.21 -20.89
CA VAL A 111 9.37 14.48 -19.51
C VAL A 111 10.26 13.38 -18.95
N THR A 112 11.29 13.75 -18.19
CA THR A 112 12.23 12.83 -17.54
C THR A 112 12.44 13.21 -16.08
N GLY A 113 12.75 12.22 -15.23
CA GLY A 113 13.02 12.47 -13.81
C GLY A 113 11.80 12.93 -13.02
N GLY A 114 12.02 13.76 -12.01
CA GLY A 114 10.99 14.32 -11.14
C GLY A 114 10.48 13.39 -10.05
N GLU A 115 9.45 13.85 -9.32
CA GLU A 115 8.74 13.10 -8.27
C GLU A 115 7.27 12.94 -8.65
N PRO A 116 6.62 11.83 -8.26
CA PRO A 116 5.20 11.62 -8.54
C PRO A 116 4.32 12.50 -7.65
N ILE A 117 3.09 12.75 -8.11
CA ILE A 117 1.95 13.19 -7.30
C ILE A 117 0.79 12.19 -7.37
N ASP A 118 0.87 11.24 -8.31
CA ASP A 118 0.00 10.07 -8.38
C ASP A 118 0.75 8.88 -7.81
N TYR A 119 0.06 8.06 -7.03
CA TYR A 119 0.66 6.90 -6.35
C TYR A 119 -0.20 5.66 -6.49
N VAL A 120 0.47 4.53 -6.34
CA VAL A 120 -0.13 3.23 -6.07
C VAL A 120 0.48 2.74 -4.77
N PHE A 121 -0.26 2.84 -3.68
CA PHE A 121 0.10 2.21 -2.41
C PHE A 121 -0.62 0.89 -2.26
N CYS A 122 0.03 -0.09 -1.66
CA CYS A 122 -0.53 -1.42 -1.54
C CYS A 122 -0.20 -2.08 -0.18
N GLU A 123 -1.10 -2.96 0.25
CA GLU A 123 -0.94 -3.82 1.42
C GLU A 123 -1.11 -5.27 0.98
N ARG A 124 -0.21 -6.17 1.39
CA ARG A 124 -0.24 -7.60 1.05
C ARG A 124 -0.22 -7.88 -0.46
N VAL A 125 0.54 -7.09 -1.19
CA VAL A 125 0.72 -7.21 -2.65
C VAL A 125 2.22 -7.35 -2.96
N ASN A 126 2.57 -8.30 -3.81
CA ASN A 126 3.93 -8.40 -4.36
C ASN A 126 3.96 -7.64 -5.68
N VAL A 127 4.64 -6.50 -5.73
CA VAL A 127 4.77 -5.69 -6.94
C VAL A 127 5.93 -6.24 -7.78
N LEU A 128 5.63 -6.80 -8.93
CA LEU A 128 6.61 -7.42 -9.83
C LEU A 128 7.26 -6.38 -10.74
N SER A 129 6.49 -5.44 -11.26
CA SER A 129 6.98 -4.34 -12.08
C SER A 129 6.17 -3.06 -11.86
N TYR A 130 6.80 -1.92 -12.18
CA TYR A 130 6.20 -0.60 -12.14
C TYR A 130 6.63 0.20 -13.36
N GLU A 131 5.68 0.85 -14.01
CA GLU A 131 5.92 1.71 -15.16
C GLU A 131 5.11 3.00 -15.10
N THR A 132 5.75 4.14 -15.36
CA THR A 132 5.09 5.40 -15.67
C THR A 132 5.04 5.54 -17.19
N ILE A 133 3.84 5.48 -17.77
CA ILE A 133 3.62 5.39 -19.22
C ILE A 133 3.71 6.79 -19.84
N THR A 134 4.53 6.96 -20.88
CA THR A 134 4.72 8.22 -21.60
C THR A 134 4.21 8.18 -23.05
N GLU A 135 3.36 7.18 -23.39
CA GLU A 135 2.84 7.01 -24.74
C GLU A 135 2.02 8.20 -25.19
N ASP A 136 2.37 8.78 -26.33
CA ASP A 136 1.70 9.93 -26.96
C ASP A 136 0.82 9.57 -28.16
N PHE A 137 0.81 8.27 -28.52
CA PHE A 137 0.08 7.75 -29.67
C PHE A 137 0.42 8.45 -30.99
N GLY A 138 1.68 8.94 -31.11
CA GLY A 138 2.17 9.66 -32.30
C GLY A 138 1.63 11.08 -32.46
N ARG A 139 1.08 11.68 -31.40
CA ARG A 139 0.51 13.05 -31.43
C ARG A 139 1.44 14.13 -30.90
N GLY A 140 2.56 13.75 -30.26
CA GLY A 140 3.51 14.67 -29.65
C GLY A 140 3.05 15.28 -28.32
N ILE A 141 1.89 14.84 -27.81
CA ILE A 141 1.35 15.21 -26.50
C ILE A 141 0.75 13.96 -25.84
N THR A 142 0.83 13.87 -24.52
CA THR A 142 0.17 12.81 -23.75
C THR A 142 -1.36 12.99 -23.75
N PRO A 143 -2.15 11.91 -23.60
CA PRO A 143 -3.62 11.99 -23.54
C PRO A 143 -4.18 12.76 -22.33
N SER A 144 -3.34 12.94 -21.31
CA SER A 144 -3.62 13.69 -20.08
C SER A 144 -2.38 14.48 -19.69
N ASP A 145 -2.54 15.52 -18.89
CA ASP A 145 -1.42 16.21 -18.21
C ASP A 145 -0.78 15.36 -17.12
N HIS A 146 -1.46 14.28 -16.68
CA HIS A 146 -0.90 13.22 -15.85
C HIS A 146 -0.52 12.00 -16.68
N LEU A 147 0.51 11.27 -16.22
CA LEU A 147 0.96 10.02 -16.81
C LEU A 147 0.35 8.82 -16.07
N PRO A 148 -0.18 7.83 -16.79
CA PRO A 148 -0.67 6.61 -16.19
C PRO A 148 0.44 5.81 -15.49
N ILE A 149 0.08 5.15 -14.39
CA ILE A 149 0.93 4.18 -13.70
C ILE A 149 0.39 2.78 -14.01
N LEU A 150 1.27 1.90 -14.45
CA LEU A 150 0.99 0.47 -14.62
C LEU A 150 1.84 -0.33 -13.63
N ILE A 151 1.21 -1.20 -12.85
CA ILE A 151 1.89 -2.21 -12.05
C ILE A 151 1.48 -3.61 -12.48
N THR A 152 2.44 -4.54 -12.43
CA THR A 152 2.13 -5.98 -12.46
C THR A 152 2.37 -6.52 -11.05
N CYS A 153 1.42 -7.29 -10.52
CA CYS A 153 1.51 -7.76 -9.15
C CYS A 153 0.88 -9.14 -8.95
N THR A 154 1.19 -9.75 -7.83
CA THR A 154 0.46 -10.90 -7.28
C THR A 154 -0.01 -10.56 -5.87
N PHE A 155 -1.08 -11.22 -5.43
CA PHE A 155 -1.61 -11.02 -4.09
C PHE A 155 -1.00 -12.04 -3.11
N LYS A 156 -0.77 -11.60 -1.88
CA LYS A 156 -0.48 -12.48 -0.75
C LYS A 156 -1.78 -13.00 -0.18
N ASP A 157 -1.73 -14.11 0.56
CA ASP A 157 -2.89 -14.60 1.28
C ASP A 157 -3.47 -13.51 2.21
N ASN A 158 -4.78 -13.54 2.41
CA ASN A 158 -5.42 -12.64 3.36
C ASN A 158 -4.96 -12.96 4.78
N LEU A 159 -4.69 -11.90 5.54
CA LEU A 159 -4.42 -11.99 6.95
C LEU A 159 -5.75 -11.97 7.71
N GLU A 160 -6.10 -13.07 8.37
CA GLU A 160 -7.24 -13.07 9.28
C GLU A 160 -6.91 -12.21 10.50
N ARG A 161 -7.39 -10.96 10.53
CA ARG A 161 -7.13 -10.03 11.64
C ARG A 161 -7.51 -10.64 12.98
N GLY A 162 -6.68 -10.40 13.98
CA GLY A 162 -6.84 -11.00 15.28
C GLY A 162 -6.46 -12.49 15.35
N LYS A 163 -5.89 -13.03 14.29
CA LYS A 163 -5.41 -14.41 14.24
C LYS A 163 -3.99 -14.47 13.70
N TRP A 164 -3.08 -14.96 14.52
CA TRP A 164 -1.68 -15.13 14.19
C TRP A 164 -1.33 -16.61 14.25
N TYR A 165 -0.53 -17.06 13.32
CA TYR A 165 -0.14 -18.47 13.23
C TYR A 165 1.36 -18.60 13.46
N VAL A 166 1.73 -19.61 14.25
CA VAL A 166 3.12 -19.97 14.57
C VAL A 166 3.31 -21.45 14.26
N SER A 167 4.38 -21.79 13.60
CA SER A 167 4.69 -23.19 13.24
C SER A 167 6.12 -23.55 13.59
N THR A 168 6.32 -24.80 14.00
CA THR A 168 7.66 -25.39 14.14
C THR A 168 8.28 -25.77 12.80
N THR A 169 7.50 -25.74 11.71
CA THR A 169 8.00 -25.91 10.35
C THR A 169 8.33 -24.51 9.79
N PRO A 170 9.60 -24.22 9.48
CA PRO A 170 10.02 -22.90 9.03
C PRO A 170 9.29 -22.47 7.75
N SER A 171 8.78 -21.26 7.75
CA SER A 171 8.33 -20.56 6.56
C SER A 171 9.49 -19.75 5.97
N ALA A 172 9.66 -19.77 4.66
CA ALA A 172 10.75 -19.05 3.99
C ALA A 172 10.61 -17.52 4.13
N VAL A 173 9.37 -17.03 4.11
CA VAL A 173 9.03 -15.62 4.33
C VAL A 173 7.81 -15.59 5.26
N PRO A 174 8.02 -15.66 6.59
CA PRO A 174 6.92 -15.66 7.54
C PRO A 174 6.23 -14.29 7.61
N ASP A 175 4.89 -14.28 7.64
CA ASP A 175 4.09 -13.08 7.78
C ASP A 175 2.97 -13.23 8.83
N GLY A 176 2.95 -14.35 9.53
CA GLY A 176 1.96 -14.66 10.57
C GLY A 176 0.63 -15.16 10.05
N SER A 177 0.44 -15.27 8.74
CA SER A 177 -0.75 -15.89 8.14
C SER A 177 -0.73 -17.42 8.33
N LYS A 178 -1.88 -18.06 8.09
CA LYS A 178 -2.00 -19.52 8.17
C LYS A 178 -1.07 -20.25 7.20
N ASN A 179 -0.83 -19.70 6.01
CA ASN A 179 0.01 -20.30 4.97
C ASN A 179 1.48 -19.89 5.05
N ALA A 180 1.78 -18.79 5.78
CA ALA A 180 3.13 -18.31 6.05
C ALA A 180 3.31 -17.98 7.54
N PRO A 181 3.14 -18.98 8.45
CA PRO A 181 3.17 -18.76 9.88
C PRO A 181 4.54 -18.26 10.35
N PHE A 182 4.55 -17.53 11.45
CA PHE A 182 5.80 -17.18 12.14
C PHE A 182 6.56 -18.42 12.58
N ASN A 183 7.88 -18.29 12.63
CA ASN A 183 8.77 -19.39 12.99
C ASN A 183 8.98 -19.51 14.51
N ASN A 184 8.62 -18.46 15.26
CA ASN A 184 8.68 -18.46 16.72
C ASN A 184 7.52 -17.67 17.33
N LEU A 185 7.23 -17.96 18.59
CA LEU A 185 6.12 -17.36 19.32
C LEU A 185 6.33 -15.86 19.58
N GLN A 186 7.58 -15.41 19.74
CA GLN A 186 7.87 -14.01 20.04
C GLN A 186 7.46 -13.10 18.89
N GLU A 187 7.72 -13.52 17.64
CA GLU A 187 7.27 -12.76 16.45
C GLU A 187 5.74 -12.53 16.45
N ALA A 188 4.98 -13.57 16.82
CA ALA A 188 3.52 -13.42 16.92
C ALA A 188 3.09 -12.51 18.08
N ILE A 189 3.79 -12.58 19.23
CA ILE A 189 3.51 -11.72 20.39
C ILE A 189 3.81 -10.27 20.06
N ASP A 190 4.89 -9.99 19.36
CA ASP A 190 5.33 -8.63 19.03
C ASP A 190 4.35 -7.88 18.10
N VAL A 191 3.60 -8.62 17.29
CA VAL A 191 2.60 -8.04 16.38
C VAL A 191 1.17 -8.14 16.90
N ALA A 192 0.90 -9.03 17.85
CA ALA A 192 -0.44 -9.25 18.37
C ALA A 192 -0.94 -8.06 19.20
N SER A 193 -2.21 -7.75 19.05
CA SER A 193 -2.92 -6.75 19.82
C SER A 193 -3.79 -7.42 20.90
N LYS A 194 -4.35 -6.60 21.81
CA LYS A 194 -5.29 -7.10 22.83
C LYS A 194 -6.49 -7.76 22.14
N GLN A 195 -6.81 -8.98 22.57
CA GLN A 195 -7.88 -9.85 22.06
C GLN A 195 -7.51 -10.67 20.80
N ASP A 196 -6.30 -10.55 20.26
CA ASP A 196 -5.85 -11.42 19.19
C ASP A 196 -5.64 -12.87 19.71
N THR A 197 -5.77 -13.82 18.80
CA THR A 197 -5.55 -15.24 19.06
C THR A 197 -4.32 -15.72 18.33
N ILE A 198 -3.39 -16.35 19.01
CA ILE A 198 -2.22 -16.98 18.40
C ILE A 198 -2.49 -18.48 18.30
N PHE A 199 -2.50 -19.00 17.08
CA PHE A 199 -2.61 -20.43 16.78
C PHE A 199 -1.22 -21.03 16.65
N MET A 200 -0.95 -22.09 17.38
CA MET A 200 0.34 -22.78 17.33
C MET A 200 0.14 -24.20 16.80
N THR A 201 1.02 -24.64 15.92
CA THR A 201 1.07 -26.05 15.52
C THR A 201 1.54 -26.91 16.71
N GLU A 202 1.28 -28.22 16.64
CA GLU A 202 1.86 -29.15 17.58
C GLU A 202 3.40 -29.15 17.48
N GLY A 203 4.09 -29.13 18.61
CA GLY A 203 5.55 -29.13 18.66
C GLY A 203 6.12 -28.44 19.89
N VAL A 204 7.44 -28.31 19.92
CA VAL A 204 8.18 -27.66 21.00
C VAL A 204 8.70 -26.33 20.50
N PHE A 205 8.34 -25.25 21.16
CA PHE A 205 8.79 -23.90 20.88
C PHE A 205 9.82 -23.49 21.94
N TYR A 206 11.00 -23.12 21.49
CA TYR A 206 12.06 -22.65 22.39
C TYR A 206 11.97 -21.12 22.52
N PRO A 207 12.20 -20.56 23.72
CA PRO A 207 12.30 -19.13 23.89
C PRO A 207 13.47 -18.59 23.07
N VAL A 208 13.27 -17.43 22.44
CA VAL A 208 14.37 -16.70 21.81
C VAL A 208 15.20 -16.10 22.93
N GLU A 209 16.48 -16.46 23.02
CA GLU A 209 17.40 -15.82 23.97
C GLU A 209 17.55 -14.34 23.56
N THR A 210 16.93 -13.45 24.32
CA THR A 210 17.26 -12.03 24.24
C THR A 210 18.61 -11.86 24.93
N SER A 211 19.66 -11.58 24.15
CA SER A 211 20.93 -11.17 24.70
C SER A 211 20.71 -9.89 25.50
N SER A 212 20.57 -10.00 26.82
CA SER A 212 20.64 -8.86 27.72
C SER A 212 22.06 -8.31 27.59
N HIS A 213 22.20 -7.17 26.93
CA HIS A 213 23.42 -6.39 27.02
C HIS A 213 23.48 -5.82 28.44
N ALA A 214 24.49 -6.33 29.19
CA ALA A 214 24.92 -5.76 30.45
C ALA A 214 25.62 -4.41 30.21
#